data_6adb7c9e1afa881515b3776d6e3cd08d
#
_entry.id   6adb7c9e1afa881515b3776d6e3cd08d
#
_cell.length_a   1.000
_cell.length_b   1.000
_cell.length_c   1.000
_cell.angle_alpha   90.00
_cell.angle_beta   90.00
_cell.angle_gamma   90.00
#
_symmetry.space_group_name_H-M   'P 1'
#
loop_
_entity.id
_entity.type
_entity.pdbx_description
1 polymer ?
#
loop_
_entity_poly.entity_id
_entity_poly.type
_entity_poly.pdbx_seq_one_letter_code
_entity_poly.pdbx_strand_id
1 'polypeptide(L)'
;MTVSGGGEVSIERVVTSGVFALDGGEWEVDNNVWLIGDEREVLVVDAAHDAAPIVEAVGGRHVIAVLCTHGHNDHVTVAPELAERLDAPVLLHPGDEPLWRMTHPDADYRSLADTSRITVAGIDIDVLHTPGHSPGSVSLYLPEQGALFTGDTLFAGGPGATGRSYSDFDTIIDSIRDHLLTLPEDTMVHTGHGDGTTIGAEKPHLAEWIARGH
;
A
#
# COMPACT_ATOMS: atom_id res chain seq x y z
N MET A 1 -12.96 30.48 -16.01
CA MET A 1 -11.51 30.59 -15.87
C MET A 1 -11.12 29.52 -14.86
N THR A 2 -10.74 28.36 -15.35
CA THR A 2 -10.23 27.25 -14.55
C THR A 2 -8.76 27.55 -14.24
N VAL A 3 -8.47 27.88 -12.99
CA VAL A 3 -7.09 27.98 -12.51
C VAL A 3 -6.60 26.55 -12.28
N SER A 4 -5.97 25.98 -13.29
CA SER A 4 -5.15 24.77 -13.13
C SER A 4 -3.86 25.17 -12.42
N GLY A 5 -3.90 25.19 -11.11
CA GLY A 5 -2.75 25.43 -10.24
C GLY A 5 -2.42 24.20 -9.43
N GLY A 6 -2.31 23.05 -10.07
CA GLY A 6 -1.73 21.86 -9.44
C GLY A 6 -0.22 22.02 -9.39
N GLY A 7 0.42 21.84 -8.22
CA GLY A 7 1.84 21.63 -8.11
C GLY A 7 2.24 20.34 -8.84
N GLU A 8 3.53 20.16 -9.12
CA GLU A 8 4.05 18.88 -9.61
C GLU A 8 3.81 17.81 -8.53
N VAL A 9 3.18 16.70 -8.90
CA VAL A 9 2.94 15.59 -7.97
C VAL A 9 4.25 14.88 -7.69
N SER A 10 4.59 14.74 -6.42
CA SER A 10 5.75 14.00 -5.92
C SER A 10 5.33 12.68 -5.30
N ILE A 11 6.25 11.72 -5.34
CA ILE A 11 6.19 10.46 -4.61
C ILE A 11 7.39 10.45 -3.67
N GLU A 12 7.12 10.44 -2.37
CA GLU A 12 8.14 10.48 -1.34
C GLU A 12 8.10 9.19 -0.51
N ARG A 13 9.25 8.71 -0.07
CA ARG A 13 9.38 7.52 0.77
C ARG A 13 9.89 7.89 2.15
N VAL A 14 9.18 7.45 3.18
CA VAL A 14 9.64 7.43 4.57
C VAL A 14 9.84 5.98 4.98
N VAL A 15 10.99 5.64 5.55
CA VAL A 15 11.25 4.31 6.07
C VAL A 15 11.11 4.33 7.58
N THR A 16 10.29 3.42 8.11
CA THR A 16 10.12 3.22 9.55
C THR A 16 10.43 1.78 9.93
N SER A 17 10.97 1.57 11.11
CA SER A 17 11.40 0.24 11.58
C SER A 17 10.57 -0.22 12.76
N GLY A 18 10.26 -1.50 12.82
CA GLY A 18 9.52 -2.10 13.94
C GLY A 18 9.34 -3.60 13.78
N VAL A 19 8.23 -4.13 14.26
CA VAL A 19 7.99 -5.58 14.32
C VAL A 19 6.74 -5.95 13.54
N PHE A 20 6.87 -6.88 12.62
CA PHE A 20 5.77 -7.66 12.07
C PHE A 20 5.46 -8.83 13.00
N ALA A 21 4.19 -9.01 13.38
CA ALA A 21 3.74 -10.08 14.27
C ALA A 21 2.52 -10.79 13.71
N LEU A 22 2.61 -12.11 13.53
CA LEU A 22 1.49 -12.95 13.08
C LEU A 22 1.73 -14.40 13.52
N ASP A 23 0.67 -15.15 13.83
CA ASP A 23 0.70 -16.58 14.19
C ASP A 23 1.67 -16.91 15.34
N GLY A 24 1.89 -15.95 16.27
CA GLY A 24 2.80 -16.09 17.39
C GLY A 24 4.29 -15.94 17.04
N GLY A 25 4.62 -15.58 15.80
CA GLY A 25 5.96 -15.18 15.38
C GLY A 25 6.11 -13.65 15.39
N GLU A 26 7.36 -13.19 15.51
CA GLU A 26 7.76 -11.78 15.45
C GLU A 26 9.01 -11.64 14.62
N TRP A 27 9.06 -10.59 13.75
CA TRP A 27 10.20 -10.30 12.87
C TRP A 27 10.45 -8.81 12.86
N GLU A 28 11.70 -8.42 13.03
CA GLU A 28 12.13 -7.03 12.81
C GLU A 28 12.06 -6.73 11.31
N VAL A 29 11.38 -5.63 10.95
CA VAL A 29 11.14 -5.23 9.56
C VAL A 29 11.29 -3.72 9.41
N ASP A 30 11.69 -3.31 8.20
CA ASP A 30 11.64 -1.92 7.75
C ASP A 30 10.50 -1.79 6.74
N ASN A 31 9.58 -0.85 6.97
CA ASN A 31 8.46 -0.60 6.09
C ASN A 31 8.63 0.72 5.33
N ASN A 32 8.21 0.71 4.09
CA ASN A 32 8.07 1.88 3.27
C ASN A 32 6.69 2.51 3.51
N VAL A 33 6.68 3.74 3.98
CA VAL A 33 5.50 4.60 4.00
C VAL A 33 5.63 5.57 2.83
N TRP A 34 4.61 5.63 1.98
CA TRP A 34 4.64 6.47 0.80
C TRP A 34 3.74 7.68 0.95
N LEU A 35 4.23 8.84 0.52
CA LEU A 35 3.49 10.08 0.46
C LEU A 35 3.32 10.47 -1.01
N ILE A 36 2.07 10.62 -1.45
CA ILE A 36 1.72 10.91 -2.85
C ILE A 36 0.94 12.21 -2.87
N GLY A 37 1.44 13.24 -3.51
CA GLY A 37 0.75 14.51 -3.57
C GLY A 37 1.61 15.69 -4.02
N ASP A 38 1.15 16.89 -3.73
CA ASP A 38 1.86 18.14 -4.04
C ASP A 38 2.24 18.91 -2.75
N GLU A 39 2.59 20.17 -2.87
CA GLU A 39 2.93 21.05 -1.74
C GLU A 39 1.74 21.38 -0.82
N ARG A 40 0.50 21.08 -1.22
CA ARG A 40 -0.74 21.46 -0.52
C ARG A 40 -1.48 20.30 0.08
N GLU A 41 -1.54 19.17 -0.66
CA GLU A 41 -2.28 17.99 -0.21
C GLU A 41 -1.53 16.69 -0.53
N VAL A 42 -1.76 15.67 0.30
CA VAL A 42 -1.04 14.40 0.24
C VAL A 42 -1.92 13.24 0.67
N LEU A 43 -1.76 12.10 0.02
CA LEU A 43 -2.21 10.79 0.48
C LEU A 43 -1.04 10.10 1.18
N VAL A 44 -1.27 9.59 2.38
CA VAL A 44 -0.31 8.72 3.09
C VAL A 44 -0.70 7.28 2.81
N VAL A 45 0.24 6.48 2.32
CA VAL A 45 0.05 5.05 2.02
C VAL A 45 0.86 4.24 3.00
N ASP A 46 0.17 3.40 3.77
CA ASP A 46 0.59 2.67 4.95
C ASP A 46 0.96 3.57 6.15
N ALA A 47 0.87 3.03 7.32
CA ALA A 47 1.03 3.76 8.57
C ALA A 47 1.84 2.92 9.56
N ALA A 48 3.12 2.73 9.19
CA ALA A 48 4.01 1.77 9.82
C ALA A 48 4.76 2.36 11.02
N HIS A 49 4.76 1.63 12.11
CA HIS A 49 5.64 1.67 13.28
C HIS A 49 5.71 3.00 14.06
N ASP A 50 6.12 4.12 13.43
CA ASP A 50 6.37 5.41 14.10
C ASP A 50 5.70 6.56 13.34
N ALA A 51 4.78 7.27 14.01
CA ALA A 51 4.07 8.39 13.42
C ALA A 51 4.94 9.66 13.27
N ALA A 52 5.98 9.83 14.08
CA ALA A 52 6.74 11.07 14.11
C ALA A 52 7.44 11.39 12.78
N PRO A 53 8.22 10.49 12.15
CA PRO A 53 8.85 10.77 10.86
C PRO A 53 7.84 10.95 9.73
N ILE A 54 6.66 10.28 9.81
CA ILE A 54 5.61 10.43 8.81
C ILE A 54 4.99 11.84 8.90
N VAL A 55 4.66 12.30 10.11
CA VAL A 55 4.13 13.66 10.35
C VAL A 55 5.13 14.73 9.93
N GLU A 56 6.43 14.53 10.21
CA GLU A 56 7.49 15.45 9.77
C GLU A 56 7.53 15.54 8.24
N ALA A 57 7.48 14.39 7.55
CA ALA A 57 7.48 14.34 6.09
C ALA A 57 6.20 14.97 5.48
N VAL A 58 5.03 14.80 6.10
CA VAL A 58 3.79 15.47 5.68
C VAL A 58 3.96 16.99 5.65
N GLY A 59 4.71 17.57 6.59
CA GLY A 59 5.14 18.97 6.53
C GLY A 59 4.02 19.99 6.54
N GLY A 60 2.87 19.70 7.17
CA GLY A 60 1.72 20.61 7.26
C GLY A 60 0.81 20.62 6.01
N ARG A 61 1.04 19.75 5.04
CA ARG A 61 0.12 19.50 3.92
C ARG A 61 -1.23 18.96 4.44
N HIS A 62 -2.30 19.22 3.70
CA HIS A 62 -3.59 18.60 3.97
C HIS A 62 -3.54 17.10 3.61
N VAL A 63 -3.83 16.24 4.58
CA VAL A 63 -3.86 14.79 4.34
C VAL A 63 -5.26 14.36 3.91
N ILE A 64 -5.37 13.86 2.69
CA ILE A 64 -6.65 13.38 2.12
C ILE A 64 -7.14 12.14 2.88
N ALA A 65 -6.21 11.20 3.13
CA ALA A 65 -6.44 9.99 3.89
C ALA A 65 -5.11 9.34 4.31
N VAL A 66 -5.17 8.47 5.31
CA VAL A 66 -4.20 7.43 5.60
C VAL A 66 -4.75 6.13 5.02
N LEU A 67 -4.24 5.69 3.87
CA LEU A 67 -4.67 4.49 3.19
C LEU A 67 -3.74 3.34 3.56
N CYS A 68 -4.30 2.27 4.11
CA CYS A 68 -3.56 1.05 4.40
C CYS A 68 -3.74 0.07 3.23
N THR A 69 -2.64 -0.37 2.63
CA THR A 69 -2.65 -1.34 1.52
C THR A 69 -3.23 -2.68 1.95
N HIS A 70 -3.01 -3.04 3.22
CA HIS A 70 -3.57 -4.23 3.85
C HIS A 70 -3.52 -4.11 5.38
N GLY A 71 -4.06 -5.12 6.09
CA GLY A 71 -4.33 -5.04 7.53
C GLY A 71 -3.26 -5.63 8.44
N HIS A 72 -2.08 -6.03 7.96
CA HIS A 72 -1.00 -6.51 8.83
C HIS A 72 -0.51 -5.41 9.76
N ASN A 73 -0.13 -5.79 10.99
CA ASN A 73 0.20 -4.83 12.04
C ASN A 73 1.28 -3.84 11.65
N ASP A 74 2.29 -4.25 10.93
CA ASP A 74 3.40 -3.43 10.48
C ASP A 74 3.03 -2.40 9.39
N HIS A 75 1.86 -2.52 8.76
CA HIS A 75 1.33 -1.52 7.82
C HIS A 75 0.27 -0.61 8.44
N VAL A 76 -0.28 -0.98 9.59
CA VAL A 76 -1.38 -0.22 10.23
C VAL A 76 -1.06 0.29 11.62
N THR A 77 0.14 -0.01 12.17
CA THR A 77 0.50 0.20 13.58
C THR A 77 0.09 1.55 14.13
N VAL A 78 0.37 2.63 13.39
CA VAL A 78 0.09 4.01 13.83
C VAL A 78 -1.05 4.67 13.05
N ALA A 79 -1.85 3.90 12.30
CA ALA A 79 -2.92 4.46 11.46
C ALA A 79 -3.95 5.29 12.25
N PRO A 80 -4.48 4.84 13.41
CA PRO A 80 -5.39 5.66 14.20
C PRO A 80 -4.72 6.92 14.78
N GLU A 81 -3.47 6.82 15.21
CA GLU A 81 -2.70 7.97 15.72
C GLU A 81 -2.50 9.03 14.62
N LEU A 82 -2.10 8.59 13.41
CA LEU A 82 -1.93 9.49 12.27
C LEU A 82 -3.25 10.14 11.87
N ALA A 83 -4.34 9.36 11.84
CA ALA A 83 -5.67 9.87 11.52
C ALA A 83 -6.08 11.00 12.45
N GLU A 84 -5.86 10.84 13.76
CA GLU A 84 -6.15 11.87 14.76
C GLU A 84 -5.23 13.10 14.60
N ARG A 85 -3.90 12.89 14.48
CA ARG A 85 -2.91 13.96 14.38
C ARG A 85 -3.02 14.80 13.11
N LEU A 86 -3.48 14.17 12.01
CA LEU A 86 -3.51 14.77 10.67
C LEU A 86 -4.95 15.17 10.25
N ASP A 87 -5.95 14.95 11.10
CA ASP A 87 -7.38 15.15 10.82
C ASP A 87 -7.83 14.47 9.51
N ALA A 88 -7.44 13.23 9.33
CA ALA A 88 -7.63 12.47 8.10
C ALA A 88 -8.32 11.12 8.37
N PRO A 89 -9.15 10.58 7.47
CA PRO A 89 -9.72 9.26 7.63
C PRO A 89 -8.67 8.17 7.37
N VAL A 90 -8.78 7.04 8.11
CA VAL A 90 -8.13 5.79 7.72
C VAL A 90 -8.99 5.10 6.67
N LEU A 91 -8.37 4.62 5.59
CA LEU A 91 -9.00 3.79 4.56
C LEU A 91 -8.38 2.40 4.58
N LEU A 92 -9.23 1.36 4.62
CA LEU A 92 -8.81 -0.03 4.57
C LEU A 92 -9.86 -0.86 3.83
N HIS A 93 -9.43 -1.83 3.05
CA HIS A 93 -10.35 -2.77 2.40
C HIS A 93 -11.03 -3.68 3.44
N PRO A 94 -12.37 -3.88 3.40
CA PRO A 94 -13.10 -4.62 4.44
C PRO A 94 -12.72 -6.10 4.51
N GLY A 95 -12.07 -6.66 3.50
CA GLY A 95 -11.52 -8.02 3.55
C GLY A 95 -10.49 -8.22 4.68
N ASP A 96 -9.84 -7.15 5.11
CA ASP A 96 -8.84 -7.17 6.18
C ASP A 96 -9.37 -6.74 7.55
N GLU A 97 -10.67 -6.62 7.73
CA GLU A 97 -11.30 -6.37 9.04
C GLU A 97 -10.74 -7.30 10.15
N PRO A 98 -10.57 -8.63 9.95
CA PRO A 98 -10.00 -9.49 10.98
C PRO A 98 -8.57 -9.09 11.39
N LEU A 99 -7.71 -8.74 10.43
CA LEU A 99 -6.33 -8.32 10.68
C LEU A 99 -6.28 -6.96 11.38
N TRP A 100 -7.11 -6.01 10.92
CA TRP A 100 -7.25 -4.71 11.58
C TRP A 100 -7.62 -4.85 13.06
N ARG A 101 -8.63 -5.68 13.38
CA ARG A 101 -9.09 -5.87 14.75
C ARG A 101 -8.08 -6.57 15.67
N MET A 102 -7.10 -7.29 15.10
CA MET A 102 -6.00 -7.86 15.90
C MET A 102 -5.08 -6.76 16.44
N THR A 103 -4.88 -5.67 15.67
CA THR A 103 -4.03 -4.56 16.06
C THR A 103 -4.83 -3.43 16.72
N HIS A 104 -6.02 -3.14 16.22
CA HIS A 104 -6.88 -2.03 16.61
C HIS A 104 -8.30 -2.50 16.91
N PRO A 105 -8.53 -3.19 18.04
CA PRO A 105 -9.84 -3.80 18.34
C PRO A 105 -10.99 -2.79 18.43
N ASP A 106 -10.69 -1.55 18.86
CA ASP A 106 -11.69 -0.51 19.12
C ASP A 106 -11.64 0.68 18.16
N ALA A 107 -10.67 0.71 17.23
CA ALA A 107 -10.55 1.81 16.28
C ALA A 107 -11.34 1.54 15.00
N ASP A 108 -11.98 2.59 14.48
CA ASP A 108 -12.73 2.52 13.23
C ASP A 108 -11.86 2.93 12.02
N TYR A 109 -12.28 2.46 10.85
CA TYR A 109 -11.76 2.88 9.56
C TYR A 109 -12.93 3.09 8.58
N ARG A 110 -12.70 3.79 7.47
CA ARG A 110 -13.64 3.86 6.35
C ARG A 110 -13.34 2.75 5.36
N SER A 111 -14.38 2.04 4.95
CA SER A 111 -14.26 0.95 3.97
C SER A 111 -13.77 1.49 2.61
N LEU A 112 -12.71 0.90 2.10
CA LEU A 112 -12.19 1.10 0.76
C LEU A 112 -12.81 0.03 -0.14
N ALA A 113 -13.65 0.44 -1.10
CA ALA A 113 -14.28 -0.52 -2.01
C ALA A 113 -13.34 -0.88 -3.16
N ASP A 114 -13.54 -2.08 -3.73
CA ASP A 114 -12.90 -2.51 -4.97
C ASP A 114 -13.14 -1.48 -6.07
N THR A 115 -12.18 -1.30 -6.94
CA THR A 115 -12.27 -0.37 -8.07
C THR A 115 -12.60 1.08 -7.68
N SER A 116 -12.34 1.46 -6.42
CA SER A 116 -12.45 2.85 -5.99
C SER A 116 -11.42 3.71 -6.71
N ARG A 117 -11.73 5.00 -6.82
CA ARG A 117 -10.79 6.00 -7.29
C ARG A 117 -10.61 7.05 -6.21
N ILE A 118 -9.36 7.41 -5.96
CA ILE A 118 -8.98 8.47 -5.03
C ILE A 118 -8.34 9.57 -5.85
N THR A 119 -8.73 10.82 -5.60
CA THR A 119 -8.10 11.97 -6.25
C THR A 119 -7.27 12.72 -5.22
N VAL A 120 -6.00 12.99 -5.52
CA VAL A 120 -5.08 13.80 -4.72
C VAL A 120 -4.25 14.69 -5.63
N ALA A 121 -4.08 15.96 -5.28
CA ALA A 121 -3.33 16.93 -6.07
C ALA A 121 -3.76 17.01 -7.56
N GLY A 122 -5.02 16.69 -7.83
CA GLY A 122 -5.60 16.71 -9.18
C GLY A 122 -5.28 15.46 -10.02
N ILE A 123 -4.59 14.46 -9.49
CA ILE A 123 -4.40 13.16 -10.16
C ILE A 123 -5.34 12.10 -9.59
N ASP A 124 -5.71 11.16 -10.45
CA ASP A 124 -6.53 10.02 -10.08
C ASP A 124 -5.66 8.78 -9.78
N ILE A 125 -5.97 8.10 -8.69
CA ILE A 125 -5.36 6.85 -8.25
C ILE A 125 -6.43 5.76 -8.33
N ASP A 126 -6.20 4.76 -9.16
CA ASP A 126 -7.07 3.60 -9.26
C ASP A 126 -6.71 2.58 -8.17
N VAL A 127 -7.69 2.16 -7.38
CA VAL A 127 -7.54 1.13 -6.35
C VAL A 127 -7.86 -0.22 -6.98
N LEU A 128 -6.89 -1.13 -6.95
CA LEU A 128 -7.00 -2.50 -7.47
C LEU A 128 -7.05 -3.46 -6.29
N HIS A 129 -8.12 -4.23 -6.14
CA HIS A 129 -8.15 -5.31 -5.16
C HIS A 129 -7.22 -6.44 -5.62
N THR A 130 -6.18 -6.72 -4.85
CA THR A 130 -5.11 -7.69 -5.16
C THR A 130 -4.89 -8.64 -3.99
N PRO A 131 -5.92 -9.47 -3.65
CA PRO A 131 -5.85 -10.38 -2.51
C PRO A 131 -4.80 -11.48 -2.71
N GLY A 132 -4.44 -12.12 -1.60
CA GLY A 132 -3.58 -13.30 -1.57
C GLY A 132 -2.47 -13.22 -0.54
N HIS A 133 -1.81 -12.06 -0.37
CA HIS A 133 -0.98 -11.80 0.81
C HIS A 133 -1.86 -11.61 2.05
N SER A 134 -2.94 -10.86 1.90
CA SER A 134 -4.09 -10.82 2.80
C SER A 134 -5.39 -10.78 1.99
N PRO A 135 -6.57 -11.04 2.61
CA PRO A 135 -7.85 -11.02 1.90
C PRO A 135 -8.24 -9.64 1.38
N GLY A 136 -7.80 -8.58 2.04
CA GLY A 136 -8.11 -7.19 1.70
C GLY A 136 -6.95 -6.43 1.07
N SER A 137 -5.89 -7.09 0.63
CA SER A 137 -4.76 -6.42 -0.02
C SER A 137 -5.22 -5.62 -1.23
N VAL A 138 -4.76 -4.38 -1.33
CA VAL A 138 -4.98 -3.50 -2.49
C VAL A 138 -3.67 -2.98 -3.04
N SER A 139 -3.65 -2.75 -4.35
CA SER A 139 -2.58 -2.02 -5.04
C SER A 139 -3.13 -0.69 -5.57
N LEU A 140 -2.30 0.35 -5.61
CA LEU A 140 -2.68 1.68 -6.05
C LEU A 140 -1.97 2.00 -7.36
N TYR A 141 -2.71 2.19 -8.43
CA TYR A 141 -2.15 2.51 -9.73
C TYR A 141 -2.36 3.97 -10.10
N LEU A 142 -1.28 4.64 -10.46
CA LEU A 142 -1.22 6.03 -10.89
C LEU A 142 -0.82 6.06 -12.37
N PRO A 143 -1.80 6.00 -13.30
CA PRO A 143 -1.49 5.87 -14.72
C PRO A 143 -0.69 7.04 -15.30
N GLU A 144 -0.96 8.26 -14.85
CA GLU A 144 -0.28 9.46 -15.34
C GLU A 144 1.19 9.55 -14.89
N GLN A 145 1.53 8.94 -13.75
CA GLN A 145 2.88 8.90 -13.19
C GLN A 145 3.63 7.62 -13.57
N GLY A 146 2.94 6.63 -14.19
CA GLY A 146 3.52 5.33 -14.45
C GLY A 146 3.97 4.63 -13.16
N ALA A 147 3.23 4.79 -12.07
CA ALA A 147 3.58 4.29 -10.74
C ALA A 147 2.52 3.34 -10.18
N LEU A 148 2.95 2.32 -9.48
CA LEU A 148 2.13 1.30 -8.83
C LEU A 148 2.65 1.04 -7.43
N PHE A 149 1.79 1.16 -6.42
CA PHE A 149 2.10 0.83 -5.02
C PHE A 149 1.44 -0.51 -4.71
N THR A 150 2.22 -1.52 -4.41
CA THR A 150 1.74 -2.91 -4.29
C THR A 150 1.58 -3.38 -2.85
N GLY A 151 1.95 -2.54 -1.86
CA GLY A 151 2.11 -3.07 -0.51
C GLY A 151 2.94 -4.34 -0.57
N ASP A 152 2.38 -5.43 -0.05
CA ASP A 152 3.05 -6.73 0.01
C ASP A 152 2.52 -7.74 -1.03
N THR A 153 1.92 -7.26 -2.13
CA THR A 153 1.47 -8.14 -3.20
C THR A 153 2.60 -8.53 -4.15
N LEU A 154 3.43 -7.57 -4.60
CA LEU A 154 4.53 -7.82 -5.56
C LEU A 154 5.79 -7.06 -5.14
N PHE A 155 6.91 -7.76 -5.10
CA PHE A 155 8.24 -7.25 -4.79
C PHE A 155 9.21 -7.47 -5.96
N ALA A 156 10.40 -6.89 -5.84
CA ALA A 156 11.53 -7.27 -6.69
C ALA A 156 11.85 -8.76 -6.48
N GLY A 157 11.66 -9.56 -7.53
CA GLY A 157 11.92 -11.00 -7.51
C GLY A 157 10.74 -11.90 -7.20
N GLY A 158 9.53 -11.34 -6.98
CA GLY A 158 8.34 -12.18 -6.91
C GLY A 158 7.20 -11.70 -6.01
N PRO A 159 6.22 -12.59 -5.81
CA PRO A 159 5.07 -12.33 -4.95
C PRO A 159 5.47 -12.17 -3.49
N GLY A 160 4.64 -11.45 -2.75
CA GLY A 160 4.73 -11.37 -1.30
C GLY A 160 4.56 -12.73 -0.62
N ALA A 161 5.03 -12.81 0.61
CA ALA A 161 4.99 -14.05 1.36
C ALA A 161 3.56 -14.55 1.58
N THR A 162 3.39 -15.86 1.39
CA THR A 162 2.17 -16.61 1.70
C THR A 162 2.50 -17.78 2.63
N GLY A 163 1.50 -18.60 2.98
CA GLY A 163 1.70 -19.76 3.88
C GLY A 163 1.53 -19.43 5.36
N ARG A 164 1.03 -18.22 5.68
CA ARG A 164 0.58 -17.81 7.02
C ARG A 164 -0.95 -17.66 7.03
N SER A 165 -1.53 -17.45 8.22
CA SER A 165 -2.95 -17.17 8.34
C SER A 165 -3.37 -16.01 7.44
N TYR A 166 -4.55 -16.15 6.84
CA TYR A 166 -5.15 -15.19 5.92
C TYR A 166 -4.49 -15.05 4.55
N SER A 167 -3.43 -15.80 4.24
CA SER A 167 -2.77 -15.74 2.93
C SER A 167 -3.06 -16.96 2.06
N ASP A 168 -2.98 -16.79 0.73
CA ASP A 168 -3.21 -17.83 -0.26
C ASP A 168 -2.33 -17.61 -1.51
N PHE A 169 -1.49 -18.60 -1.84
CA PHE A 169 -0.53 -18.47 -2.94
C PHE A 169 -1.20 -18.42 -4.32
N ASP A 170 -2.20 -19.25 -4.55
CA ASP A 170 -2.87 -19.26 -5.86
C ASP A 170 -3.59 -17.93 -6.10
N THR A 171 -4.22 -17.39 -5.06
CA THR A 171 -4.90 -16.11 -5.12
C THR A 171 -3.94 -14.95 -5.38
N ILE A 172 -2.76 -14.88 -4.74
CA ILE A 172 -1.80 -13.79 -4.98
C ILE A 172 -1.24 -13.87 -6.41
N ILE A 173 -1.00 -15.07 -6.93
CA ILE A 173 -0.56 -15.27 -8.31
C ILE A 173 -1.62 -14.81 -9.30
N ASP A 174 -2.90 -15.13 -9.07
CA ASP A 174 -4.01 -14.67 -9.90
C ASP A 174 -4.10 -13.13 -9.86
N SER A 175 -4.01 -12.51 -8.69
CA SER A 175 -4.01 -11.06 -8.52
C SER A 175 -2.88 -10.39 -9.30
N ILE A 176 -1.66 -10.91 -9.17
CA ILE A 176 -0.49 -10.37 -9.89
C ILE A 176 -0.66 -10.53 -11.39
N ARG A 177 -1.03 -11.74 -11.88
CA ARG A 177 -1.19 -12.03 -13.30
C ARG A 177 -2.25 -11.16 -13.96
N ASP A 178 -3.44 -11.06 -13.31
CA ASP A 178 -4.64 -10.51 -13.95
C ASP A 178 -4.76 -9.00 -13.78
N HIS A 179 -4.15 -8.42 -12.74
CA HIS A 179 -4.24 -7.00 -12.45
C HIS A 179 -2.91 -6.25 -12.63
N LEU A 180 -1.78 -6.80 -12.19
CA LEU A 180 -0.52 -6.07 -12.17
C LEU A 180 0.31 -6.27 -13.44
N LEU A 181 0.49 -7.52 -13.90
CA LEU A 181 1.31 -7.82 -15.09
C LEU A 181 0.62 -7.43 -16.41
N THR A 182 -0.60 -6.93 -16.36
CA THR A 182 -1.31 -6.34 -17.51
C THR A 182 -0.99 -4.86 -17.73
N LEU A 183 -0.38 -4.21 -16.74
CA LEU A 183 0.03 -2.80 -16.79
C LEU A 183 1.25 -2.60 -17.73
N PRO A 184 1.53 -1.37 -18.16
CA PRO A 184 2.71 -1.04 -18.98
C PRO A 184 4.01 -1.53 -18.31
N GLU A 185 4.94 -2.04 -19.12
CA GLU A 185 6.18 -2.64 -18.61
C GLU A 185 7.11 -1.64 -17.91
N ASP A 186 7.03 -0.36 -18.25
CA ASP A 186 7.77 0.74 -17.63
C ASP A 186 7.14 1.27 -16.33
N THR A 187 6.00 0.71 -15.91
CA THR A 187 5.38 1.06 -14.64
C THR A 187 6.31 0.72 -13.47
N MET A 188 6.67 1.75 -12.69
CA MET A 188 7.48 1.62 -11.47
C MET A 188 6.64 1.00 -10.35
N VAL A 189 7.17 -0.04 -9.72
CA VAL A 189 6.55 -0.72 -8.58
C VAL A 189 7.18 -0.24 -7.28
N HIS A 190 6.38 0.36 -6.43
CA HIS A 190 6.72 0.80 -5.08
C HIS A 190 6.14 -0.20 -4.07
N THR A 191 7.00 -0.83 -3.31
CA THR A 191 6.69 -1.97 -2.43
C THR A 191 6.47 -1.55 -0.99
N GLY A 192 5.85 -2.39 -0.17
CA GLY A 192 5.71 -2.18 1.28
C GLY A 192 7.03 -2.30 2.04
N HIS A 193 7.98 -3.05 1.50
CA HIS A 193 9.32 -3.25 2.09
C HIS A 193 10.41 -3.19 1.01
N GLY A 194 11.61 -2.78 1.41
CA GLY A 194 12.80 -2.83 0.57
C GLY A 194 12.75 -1.92 -0.66
N ASP A 195 13.42 -2.36 -1.72
CA ASP A 195 13.53 -1.59 -2.95
C ASP A 195 12.40 -1.93 -3.94
N GLY A 196 12.07 -0.95 -4.80
CA GLY A 196 11.10 -1.12 -5.87
C GLY A 196 11.65 -1.89 -7.06
N THR A 197 10.74 -2.14 -8.04
CA THR A 197 11.05 -2.80 -9.30
C THR A 197 10.22 -2.19 -10.43
N THR A 198 10.07 -2.88 -11.57
CA THR A 198 9.16 -2.50 -12.64
C THR A 198 8.31 -3.70 -13.07
N ILE A 199 7.16 -3.45 -13.65
CA ILE A 199 6.31 -4.53 -14.21
C ILE A 199 7.08 -5.33 -15.26
N GLY A 200 7.86 -4.66 -16.11
CA GLY A 200 8.66 -5.33 -17.13
C GLY A 200 9.79 -6.22 -16.60
N ALA A 201 10.36 -5.88 -15.44
CA ALA A 201 11.35 -6.71 -14.78
C ALA A 201 10.75 -7.99 -14.20
N GLU A 202 9.55 -7.91 -13.64
CA GLU A 202 8.93 -9.02 -12.93
C GLU A 202 8.10 -9.95 -13.84
N LYS A 203 7.45 -9.40 -14.86
CA LYS A 203 6.55 -10.13 -15.77
C LYS A 203 7.13 -11.42 -16.37
N PRO A 204 8.41 -11.49 -16.78
CA PRO A 204 8.99 -12.71 -17.35
C PRO A 204 9.07 -13.89 -16.36
N HIS A 205 9.02 -13.61 -15.06
CA HIS A 205 9.28 -14.60 -14.00
C HIS A 205 8.01 -15.29 -13.48
N LEU A 206 6.81 -14.93 -13.94
CA LEU A 206 5.54 -15.50 -13.48
C LEU A 206 5.53 -17.05 -13.50
N ALA A 207 6.00 -17.66 -14.59
CA ALA A 207 6.03 -19.12 -14.71
C ALA A 207 6.99 -19.77 -13.70
N GLU A 208 8.08 -19.09 -13.36
CA GLU A 208 9.04 -19.54 -12.35
C GLU A 208 8.43 -19.50 -10.96
N TRP A 209 7.72 -18.42 -10.61
CA TRP A 209 7.03 -18.30 -9.31
C TRP A 209 5.98 -19.40 -9.14
N ILE A 210 5.14 -19.63 -10.18
CA ILE A 210 4.15 -20.73 -10.16
C ILE A 210 4.82 -22.09 -9.95
N ALA A 211 5.92 -22.35 -10.65
CA ALA A 211 6.64 -23.62 -10.53
C ALA A 211 7.30 -23.80 -9.16
N ARG A 212 7.73 -22.70 -8.51
CA ARG A 212 8.33 -22.71 -7.17
C ARG A 212 7.28 -22.94 -6.08
N GLY A 213 6.06 -22.41 -6.25
CA GLY A 213 4.92 -22.61 -5.35
C GLY A 213 4.98 -21.79 -4.06
N HIS A 214 5.81 -20.74 -4.02
CA HIS A 214 5.96 -19.81 -2.87
C HIS A 214 6.65 -18.53 -3.31
#